data_b0ee03d5f8aa5796c964bf492132ff40
#
_entry.id   b0ee03d5f8aa5796c964bf492132ff40
#
_cell.length_a   1.000
_cell.length_b   1.000
_cell.length_c   1.000
_cell.angle_alpha   90.00
_cell.angle_beta   90.00
_cell.angle_gamma   90.00
#
_symmetry.space_group_name_H-M   'P 1'
#
loop_
_entity.id
_entity.type
_entity.pdbx_description
1 polymer ?
#
loop_
_entity_poly.entity_id
_entity_poly.type
_entity_poly.pdbx_seq_one_letter_code
_entity_poly.pdbx_strand_id
1 'polypeptide(L)'
;MAFLGAYSPFCEDVEMTRTFVALVAAAALFAGGGHARAQSFDSRDVMGGGPNFFGTGASPIPRETVMYPSNYAPGTVVVNTAERRLYLVLSDGQALRYGIGVGRDGFRWGGVHRVSAKKEWPSWTPPSQMLARRPDLPRHMQGGIDNPLGARALYLGSTLYRIHGSNEPETIGQAVSSGCFRMTNEDVTDLYNRVPVGATVVVKN
;
A
#
# COMPACT_ATOMS: atom_id res chain seq x y z
N MET A 1 -7.34 -11.98 -69.15
CA MET A 1 -6.41 -13.05 -69.54
C MET A 1 -6.18 -13.92 -68.34
N ALA A 2 -6.72 -15.09 -68.46
CA ALA A 2 -6.69 -16.23 -67.54
C ALA A 2 -5.36 -16.96 -67.57
N PHE A 3 -5.07 -17.71 -66.50
CA PHE A 3 -4.53 -19.08 -66.42
C PHE A 3 -4.17 -19.28 -64.94
N LEU A 4 -4.86 -20.02 -64.08
CA LEU A 4 -5.19 -21.45 -64.00
C LEU A 4 -3.96 -22.37 -64.05
N GLY A 5 -3.79 -23.16 -63.04
CA GLY A 5 -2.99 -24.35 -62.89
C GLY A 5 -2.68 -24.65 -61.46
N ALA A 6 -3.38 -25.38 -60.77
CA ALA A 6 -3.89 -26.78 -60.73
C ALA A 6 -2.94 -27.72 -59.96
N TYR A 7 -3.48 -28.26 -58.84
CA TYR A 7 -3.54 -29.69 -58.40
C TYR A 7 -2.23 -30.44 -58.11
N SER A 8 -2.05 -30.86 -56.89
CA SER A 8 -2.56 -32.07 -56.20
C SER A 8 -1.49 -33.18 -56.04
N PRO A 9 -1.81 -34.25 -55.35
CA PRO A 9 -1.38 -34.62 -54.00
C PRO A 9 -0.53 -35.89 -54.02
N PHE A 10 0.04 -36.29 -52.91
CA PHE A 10 0.23 -37.70 -52.64
C PHE A 10 0.35 -37.97 -51.14
N CYS A 11 -0.57 -38.78 -50.69
CA CYS A 11 -0.51 -39.63 -49.52
C CYS A 11 0.60 -40.66 -49.69
N GLU A 12 1.27 -41.00 -48.63
CA GLU A 12 1.63 -42.40 -48.41
C GLU A 12 1.81 -42.67 -46.93
N ASP A 13 1.00 -43.57 -46.45
CA ASP A 13 1.06 -44.26 -45.17
C ASP A 13 2.31 -45.17 -45.13
N VAL A 14 3.00 -45.20 -44.00
CA VAL A 14 3.81 -46.37 -43.66
C VAL A 14 3.55 -46.75 -42.21
N GLU A 15 3.02 -47.93 -42.10
CA GLU A 15 2.70 -48.66 -40.88
C GLU A 15 3.88 -48.93 -39.95
N MET A 16 3.57 -48.86 -38.70
CA MET A 16 3.74 -49.85 -37.63
C MET A 16 5.07 -50.62 -37.52
N THR A 17 5.80 -50.40 -36.46
CA THR A 17 6.38 -51.55 -35.74
C THR A 17 6.44 -51.28 -34.23
N ARG A 18 5.80 -52.16 -33.50
CA ARG A 18 5.78 -52.28 -32.03
C ARG A 18 7.19 -52.60 -31.52
N THR A 19 7.61 -51.86 -30.49
CA THR A 19 8.53 -52.48 -29.52
C THR A 19 8.19 -51.91 -28.14
N PHE A 20 7.60 -52.74 -27.29
CA PHE A 20 7.43 -52.55 -25.89
C PHE A 20 8.80 -52.56 -25.21
N VAL A 21 9.21 -51.46 -24.63
CA VAL A 21 10.19 -51.43 -23.55
C VAL A 21 9.55 -50.78 -22.36
N ALA A 22 9.21 -51.62 -21.41
CA ALA A 22 8.76 -51.18 -20.09
C ALA A 22 9.97 -50.62 -19.35
N LEU A 23 10.00 -49.30 -19.17
CA LEU A 23 10.91 -48.64 -18.27
C LEU A 23 10.08 -48.09 -17.11
N VAL A 24 10.12 -48.81 -16.00
CA VAL A 24 9.62 -48.36 -14.70
C VAL A 24 10.54 -47.21 -14.25
N ALA A 25 10.13 -45.98 -14.50
CA ALA A 25 10.76 -44.85 -13.90
C ALA A 25 9.89 -44.43 -12.71
N ALA A 26 10.46 -44.57 -11.50
CA ALA A 26 9.90 -44.10 -10.24
C ALA A 26 9.63 -42.59 -10.36
N ALA A 27 8.36 -42.22 -10.43
CA ALA A 27 7.93 -40.85 -10.27
C ALA A 27 8.08 -40.50 -8.79
N ALA A 28 9.21 -39.84 -8.44
CA ALA A 28 9.32 -39.10 -7.22
C ALA A 28 8.32 -37.93 -7.30
N LEU A 29 7.19 -38.09 -6.66
CA LEU A 29 6.25 -37.01 -6.39
C LEU A 29 6.91 -36.00 -5.47
N PHE A 30 7.57 -35.01 -6.06
CA PHE A 30 7.77 -33.73 -5.37
C PHE A 30 6.39 -33.06 -5.30
N ALA A 31 5.64 -33.41 -4.31
CA ALA A 31 4.56 -32.60 -3.81
C ALA A 31 5.19 -31.34 -3.18
N GLY A 32 5.68 -30.44 -4.02
CA GLY A 32 5.94 -29.09 -3.65
C GLY A 32 4.61 -28.41 -3.39
N GLY A 33 4.01 -28.74 -2.26
CA GLY A 33 2.92 -27.96 -1.70
C GLY A 33 3.45 -26.58 -1.39
N GLY A 34 3.42 -25.71 -2.39
CA GLY A 34 3.44 -24.28 -2.17
C GLY A 34 2.21 -23.96 -1.33
N HIS A 35 2.36 -24.08 -0.01
CA HIS A 35 1.44 -23.47 0.90
C HIS A 35 1.51 -21.98 0.57
N ALA A 36 0.56 -21.50 -0.24
CA ALA A 36 0.20 -20.10 -0.20
C ALA A 36 -0.11 -19.86 1.28
N ARG A 37 0.87 -19.37 2.02
CA ARG A 37 0.62 -18.81 3.33
C ARG A 37 -0.41 -17.75 3.07
N ALA A 38 -1.65 -18.04 3.39
CA ALA A 38 -2.65 -17.03 3.61
C ALA A 38 -1.98 -16.08 4.61
N GLN A 39 -1.53 -14.92 4.11
CA GLN A 39 -0.93 -13.92 4.96
C GLN A 39 -2.03 -13.59 5.95
N SER A 40 -1.85 -14.02 7.17
CA SER A 40 -2.77 -13.72 8.26
C SER A 40 -2.88 -12.20 8.28
N PHE A 41 -4.05 -11.72 7.99
CA PHE A 41 -4.39 -10.32 8.13
C PHE A 41 -4.19 -9.98 9.61
N ASP A 42 -3.20 -9.16 9.91
CA ASP A 42 -2.92 -8.79 11.30
C ASP A 42 -4.09 -7.91 11.78
N SER A 43 -4.68 -8.31 12.91
CA SER A 43 -5.74 -7.52 13.56
C SER A 43 -5.27 -6.09 13.86
N ARG A 44 -3.96 -5.88 13.96
CA ARG A 44 -3.31 -4.57 14.06
C ARG A 44 -3.55 -3.65 12.87
N ASP A 45 -3.97 -4.19 11.73
CA ASP A 45 -4.31 -3.37 10.57
C ASP A 45 -5.56 -2.50 10.76
N VAL A 46 -6.38 -2.79 11.77
CA VAL A 46 -7.73 -2.23 11.85
C VAL A 46 -8.15 -1.80 13.25
N MET A 47 -7.78 -2.53 14.28
CA MET A 47 -8.25 -2.29 15.64
C MET A 47 -7.09 -2.47 16.60
N GLY A 48 -6.54 -1.37 17.10
CA GLY A 48 -5.59 -1.39 18.20
C GLY A 48 -6.22 -1.96 19.45
N GLY A 49 -5.87 -3.16 19.79
CA GLY A 49 -6.31 -3.85 20.99
C GLY A 49 -5.14 -4.46 21.74
N GLY A 50 -4.06 -3.69 21.97
CA GLY A 50 -2.97 -4.10 22.84
C GLY A 50 -2.95 -3.32 24.15
N PRO A 51 -2.47 -3.91 25.27
CA PRO A 51 -2.51 -3.32 26.61
C PRO A 51 -1.56 -2.12 26.85
N ASN A 52 -0.92 -1.58 25.79
CA ASN A 52 0.03 -0.46 25.91
C ASN A 52 -0.56 0.88 25.48
N PHE A 53 -1.80 1.13 25.89
CA PHE A 53 -2.52 2.38 25.59
C PHE A 53 -1.91 3.65 26.24
N PHE A 54 -0.90 3.52 27.07
CA PHE A 54 -0.18 4.63 27.71
C PHE A 54 1.17 4.98 27.08
N GLY A 55 1.40 4.56 25.84
CA GLY A 55 2.53 5.08 25.09
C GLY A 55 2.40 6.58 24.95
N THR A 56 3.49 7.31 25.06
CA THR A 56 3.58 8.78 25.02
C THR A 56 3.02 9.41 23.74
N GLY A 57 2.44 8.64 22.83
CA GLY A 57 1.94 9.10 21.51
C GLY A 57 3.05 9.59 20.58
N ALA A 58 4.29 9.60 21.07
CA ALA A 58 5.44 10.05 20.31
C ALA A 58 5.74 9.08 19.15
N SER A 59 6.15 9.64 18.01
CA SER A 59 6.59 8.84 16.88
C SER A 59 7.86 8.05 17.23
N PRO A 60 7.94 6.74 16.92
CA PRO A 60 9.19 5.99 17.03
C PRO A 60 10.27 6.53 16.09
N ILE A 61 9.90 7.40 15.15
CA ILE A 61 10.79 8.07 14.21
C ILE A 61 10.54 9.57 14.35
N PRO A 62 11.42 10.30 15.05
CA PRO A 62 11.24 11.74 15.31
C PRO A 62 11.13 12.55 14.02
N ARG A 63 10.25 13.55 14.06
CA ARG A 63 10.18 14.59 13.04
C ARG A 63 11.41 15.47 13.12
N GLU A 64 12.03 15.77 11.98
CA GLU A 64 13.21 16.63 11.91
C GLU A 64 13.32 17.40 10.60
N THR A 65 13.97 18.54 10.61
CA THR A 65 14.34 19.25 9.39
C THR A 65 15.64 18.67 8.85
N VAL A 66 15.62 18.34 7.55
CA VAL A 66 16.76 17.73 6.86
C VAL A 66 17.10 18.50 5.58
N MET A 67 18.35 18.39 5.13
CA MET A 67 18.70 18.82 3.77
C MET A 67 18.01 17.90 2.77
N TYR A 68 17.31 18.49 1.82
CA TYR A 68 16.53 17.76 0.82
C TYR A 68 16.63 18.49 -0.54
N PRO A 69 17.81 18.46 -1.17
CA PRO A 69 18.00 19.08 -2.48
C PRO A 69 17.12 18.36 -3.51
N SER A 70 16.13 19.05 -4.03
CA SER A 70 15.17 18.49 -4.98
C SER A 70 14.60 19.59 -5.89
N ASN A 71 14.01 19.18 -7.02
CA ASN A 71 13.32 20.08 -7.94
C ASN A 71 11.84 20.28 -7.58
N TYR A 72 11.40 19.83 -6.43
CA TYR A 72 10.02 20.04 -5.99
C TYR A 72 9.85 21.44 -5.39
N ALA A 73 8.74 22.08 -5.74
CA ALA A 73 8.39 23.37 -5.17
C ALA A 73 8.12 23.25 -3.65
N PRO A 74 8.44 24.28 -2.86
CA PRO A 74 8.03 24.33 -1.45
C PRO A 74 6.53 24.09 -1.28
N GLY A 75 6.14 23.38 -0.23
CA GLY A 75 4.77 22.93 0.03
C GLY A 75 4.40 21.60 -0.65
N THR A 76 5.27 21.04 -1.51
CA THR A 76 5.06 19.68 -2.03
C THR A 76 5.31 18.66 -0.93
N VAL A 77 4.42 17.68 -0.84
CA VAL A 77 4.59 16.50 0.01
C VAL A 77 5.18 15.37 -0.83
N VAL A 78 6.31 14.81 -0.41
CA VAL A 78 6.94 13.67 -1.07
C VAL A 78 6.90 12.47 -0.13
N VAL A 79 6.21 11.42 -0.53
CA VAL A 79 6.17 10.15 0.18
C VAL A 79 7.16 9.20 -0.47
N ASN A 80 8.12 8.69 0.30
CA ASN A 80 9.03 7.64 -0.10
C ASN A 80 8.66 6.37 0.67
N THR A 81 8.01 5.43 -0.01
CA THR A 81 7.51 4.21 0.61
C THR A 81 8.63 3.24 0.96
N ALA A 82 9.71 3.22 0.17
CA ALA A 82 10.88 2.39 0.45
C ALA A 82 11.59 2.81 1.73
N GLU A 83 11.75 4.12 1.92
CA GLU A 83 12.35 4.69 3.15
C GLU A 83 11.37 4.71 4.34
N ARG A 84 10.06 4.59 4.06
CA ARG A 84 9.00 4.79 5.06
C ARG A 84 9.07 6.18 5.69
N ARG A 85 9.24 7.19 4.83
CA ARG A 85 9.37 8.60 5.19
C ARG A 85 8.46 9.47 4.33
N LEU A 86 7.99 10.52 4.94
CA LEU A 86 7.29 11.62 4.26
C LEU A 86 8.10 12.90 4.45
N TYR A 87 8.24 13.64 3.37
CA TYR A 87 8.95 14.91 3.32
C TYR A 87 8.00 16.03 2.92
N LEU A 88 7.84 17.02 3.75
CA LEU A 88 7.25 18.30 3.36
C LEU A 88 8.38 19.22 2.89
N VAL A 89 8.41 19.50 1.60
CA VAL A 89 9.45 20.35 0.98
C VAL A 89 9.31 21.78 1.50
N LEU A 90 10.39 22.31 2.02
CA LEU A 90 10.53 23.69 2.47
C LEU A 90 11.35 24.51 1.46
N SER A 91 11.58 25.80 1.75
CA SER A 91 12.56 26.62 1.04
C SER A 91 13.99 26.16 1.29
N ASP A 92 14.93 26.70 0.52
CA ASP A 92 16.38 26.60 0.75
C ASP A 92 16.92 25.15 0.73
N GLY A 93 16.30 24.28 -0.07
CA GLY A 93 16.75 22.89 -0.22
C GLY A 93 16.57 22.05 1.03
N GLN A 94 15.60 22.38 1.87
CA GLN A 94 15.25 21.67 3.08
C GLN A 94 13.90 20.97 2.96
N ALA A 95 13.67 20.02 3.85
CA ALA A 95 12.36 19.42 4.07
C ALA A 95 12.17 19.07 5.54
N LEU A 96 10.91 19.09 5.96
CA LEU A 96 10.51 18.50 7.22
C LEU A 96 10.20 17.03 7.00
N ARG A 97 10.97 16.14 7.62
CA ARG A 97 10.91 14.69 7.47
C ARG A 97 10.09 14.09 8.60
N TYR A 98 9.13 13.23 8.25
CA TYR A 98 8.29 12.47 9.18
C TYR A 98 8.47 10.97 8.99
N GLY A 99 8.31 10.21 10.06
CA GLY A 99 8.12 8.77 9.99
C GLY A 99 6.70 8.42 9.56
N ILE A 100 6.55 7.41 8.69
CA ILE A 100 5.24 6.94 8.26
C ILE A 100 5.15 5.42 8.25
N GLY A 101 3.95 4.89 8.53
CA GLY A 101 3.55 3.54 8.15
C GLY A 101 3.05 3.54 6.71
N VAL A 102 3.39 2.49 5.95
CA VAL A 102 3.07 2.38 4.52
C VAL A 102 2.28 1.11 4.19
N GLY A 103 1.82 1.00 2.96
CA GLY A 103 1.18 -0.21 2.45
C GLY A 103 2.10 -1.42 2.52
N ARG A 104 1.56 -2.55 3.01
CA ARG A 104 2.24 -3.84 2.94
C ARG A 104 2.38 -4.30 1.49
N ASP A 105 3.13 -5.37 1.27
CA ASP A 105 3.33 -5.94 -0.07
C ASP A 105 1.98 -6.23 -0.76
N GLY A 106 1.89 -5.87 -2.05
CA GLY A 106 0.66 -5.91 -2.84
C GLY A 106 -0.28 -4.71 -2.68
N PHE A 107 0.03 -3.77 -1.76
CA PHE A 107 -0.72 -2.53 -1.56
C PHE A 107 0.13 -1.27 -1.77
N ARG A 108 1.27 -1.43 -2.44
CA ARG A 108 2.11 -0.30 -2.83
C ARG A 108 1.55 0.37 -4.08
N TRP A 109 1.65 1.65 -4.14
CA TRP A 109 1.22 2.47 -5.27
C TRP A 109 2.08 3.73 -5.33
N GLY A 110 2.08 4.40 -6.48
CA GLY A 110 2.87 5.61 -6.69
C GLY A 110 2.15 6.58 -7.62
N GLY A 111 2.76 7.74 -7.85
CA GLY A 111 2.25 8.75 -8.75
C GLY A 111 2.13 10.13 -8.11
N VAL A 112 1.57 11.06 -8.88
CA VAL A 112 1.36 12.45 -8.45
C VAL A 112 -0.12 12.68 -8.20
N HIS A 113 -0.43 13.15 -7.01
CA HIS A 113 -1.78 13.43 -6.54
C HIS A 113 -1.87 14.85 -5.98
N ARG A 114 -3.07 15.27 -5.61
CA ARG A 114 -3.31 16.51 -4.87
C ARG A 114 -4.13 16.21 -3.63
N VAL A 115 -3.91 16.98 -2.58
CA VAL A 115 -4.80 16.96 -1.42
C VAL A 115 -6.16 17.48 -1.87
N SER A 116 -7.17 16.61 -1.93
CA SER A 116 -8.53 16.96 -2.38
C SER A 116 -9.43 17.42 -1.24
N ALA A 117 -9.18 16.96 -0.04
CA ALA A 117 -9.93 17.34 1.16
C ALA A 117 -9.09 17.11 2.42
N LYS A 118 -9.48 17.77 3.49
CA LYS A 118 -8.88 17.62 4.82
C LYS A 118 -10.00 17.46 5.85
N LYS A 119 -9.82 16.56 6.81
CA LYS A 119 -10.80 16.35 7.90
C LYS A 119 -10.10 16.19 9.25
N GLU A 120 -10.70 16.79 10.24
CA GLU A 120 -10.37 16.56 11.64
C GLU A 120 -11.24 15.43 12.19
N TRP A 121 -10.65 14.57 12.98
CA TRP A 121 -11.32 13.40 13.58
C TRP A 121 -12.27 12.71 12.58
N PRO A 122 -11.77 12.23 11.43
CA PRO A 122 -12.61 11.69 10.39
C PRO A 122 -13.31 10.42 10.85
N SER A 123 -14.58 10.24 10.46
CA SER A 123 -15.22 8.95 10.59
C SER A 123 -14.60 7.95 9.62
N TRP A 124 -14.63 6.68 9.97
CA TRP A 124 -14.09 5.60 9.17
C TRP A 124 -15.18 4.63 8.73
N THR A 125 -15.23 4.36 7.44
CA THR A 125 -16.03 3.29 6.83
C THR A 125 -15.06 2.36 6.12
N PRO A 126 -14.92 1.10 6.55
CA PRO A 126 -14.06 0.14 5.88
C PRO A 126 -14.45 -0.03 4.41
N PRO A 127 -13.50 -0.09 3.47
CA PRO A 127 -13.80 -0.46 2.10
C PRO A 127 -14.46 -1.85 2.01
N SER A 128 -15.36 -2.05 1.04
CA SER A 128 -16.07 -3.32 0.86
C SER A 128 -15.14 -4.53 0.76
N GLN A 129 -14.02 -4.37 0.08
CA GLN A 129 -12.98 -5.40 -0.04
C GLN A 129 -12.34 -5.76 1.32
N MET A 130 -12.26 -4.80 2.24
CA MET A 130 -11.77 -5.04 3.60
C MET A 130 -12.82 -5.79 4.40
N LEU A 131 -14.09 -5.40 4.32
CA LEU A 131 -15.21 -6.11 4.95
C LEU A 131 -15.37 -7.54 4.43
N ALA A 132 -15.08 -7.79 3.15
CA ALA A 132 -15.09 -9.14 2.59
C ALA A 132 -14.02 -10.05 3.23
N ARG A 133 -12.85 -9.50 3.56
CA ARG A 133 -11.76 -10.23 4.24
C ARG A 133 -11.96 -10.30 5.77
N ARG A 134 -12.62 -9.30 6.34
CA ARG A 134 -12.82 -9.12 7.78
C ARG A 134 -14.27 -8.70 8.03
N PRO A 135 -15.21 -9.66 8.00
CA PRO A 135 -16.64 -9.39 8.22
C PRO A 135 -16.96 -8.98 9.66
N ASP A 136 -16.06 -9.23 10.59
CA ASP A 136 -16.13 -8.83 12.00
C ASP A 136 -15.92 -7.32 12.23
N LEU A 137 -15.41 -6.58 11.22
CA LEU A 137 -15.21 -5.15 11.38
C LEU A 137 -16.52 -4.37 11.45
N PRO A 138 -16.54 -3.27 12.22
CA PRO A 138 -17.68 -2.36 12.22
C PRO A 138 -17.88 -1.77 10.83
N ARG A 139 -19.12 -1.64 10.40
CA ARG A 139 -19.42 -1.03 9.10
C ARG A 139 -19.18 0.47 9.07
N HIS A 140 -19.10 1.10 10.22
CA HIS A 140 -18.82 2.53 10.39
C HIS A 140 -18.28 2.78 11.81
N MET A 141 -17.28 3.67 11.90
CA MET A 141 -16.78 4.20 13.17
C MET A 141 -16.81 5.72 13.13
N GLN A 142 -17.34 6.33 14.17
CA GLN A 142 -17.26 7.79 14.39
C GLN A 142 -15.80 8.21 14.57
N GLY A 143 -15.50 9.48 14.30
CA GLY A 143 -14.20 10.06 14.63
C GLY A 143 -13.97 10.05 16.13
N GLY A 144 -12.73 9.73 16.53
CA GLY A 144 -12.36 9.61 17.93
C GLY A 144 -11.01 8.95 18.11
N ILE A 145 -10.59 8.82 19.36
CA ILE A 145 -9.26 8.31 19.71
C ILE A 145 -9.07 6.83 19.31
N ASP A 146 -10.14 6.06 19.32
CA ASP A 146 -10.13 4.64 18.97
C ASP A 146 -10.26 4.40 17.45
N ASN A 147 -10.48 5.50 16.68
CA ASN A 147 -10.64 5.39 15.24
C ASN A 147 -9.27 5.21 14.55
N PRO A 148 -9.11 4.22 13.66
CA PRO A 148 -7.84 3.93 13.00
C PRO A 148 -7.33 5.07 12.10
N LEU A 149 -8.17 6.06 11.73
CA LEU A 149 -7.73 7.23 10.98
C LEU A 149 -7.15 8.34 11.87
N GLY A 150 -7.26 8.22 13.19
CA GLY A 150 -6.69 9.15 14.14
C GLY A 150 -7.24 10.57 14.04
N ALA A 151 -6.42 11.54 14.47
CA ALA A 151 -6.85 12.92 14.68
C ALA A 151 -7.11 13.70 13.39
N ARG A 152 -6.42 13.40 12.30
CA ARG A 152 -6.48 14.16 11.03
C ARG A 152 -6.35 13.24 9.83
N ALA A 153 -6.96 13.63 8.71
CA ALA A 153 -6.76 12.97 7.40
C ALA A 153 -6.67 14.00 6.27
N LEU A 154 -5.71 13.77 5.36
CA LEU A 154 -5.56 14.44 4.08
C LEU A 154 -5.91 13.42 2.99
N TYR A 155 -6.94 13.69 2.22
CA TYR A 155 -7.43 12.81 1.15
C TYR A 155 -6.68 13.09 -0.16
N LEU A 156 -6.36 12.05 -0.93
CA LEU A 156 -5.50 12.14 -2.11
C LEU A 156 -6.31 11.96 -3.40
N GLY A 157 -6.63 13.07 -4.06
CA GLY A 157 -7.39 13.08 -5.31
C GLY A 157 -8.75 12.41 -5.18
N SER A 158 -9.12 11.61 -6.17
CA SER A 158 -10.32 10.77 -6.20
C SER A 158 -10.08 9.34 -5.71
N THR A 159 -8.90 9.08 -5.14
CA THR A 159 -8.51 7.74 -4.66
C THR A 159 -9.14 7.44 -3.31
N LEU A 160 -9.01 6.17 -2.88
CA LEU A 160 -9.34 5.76 -1.52
C LEU A 160 -8.21 6.02 -0.53
N TYR A 161 -7.06 6.53 -1.00
CA TYR A 161 -5.85 6.69 -0.20
C TYR A 161 -5.83 8.03 0.55
N ARG A 162 -5.16 8.00 1.70
CA ARG A 162 -5.07 9.13 2.63
C ARG A 162 -3.70 9.15 3.29
N ILE A 163 -3.29 10.33 3.72
CA ILE A 163 -2.31 10.50 4.80
C ILE A 163 -3.14 10.78 6.04
N HIS A 164 -2.97 9.98 7.10
CA HIS A 164 -3.84 10.08 8.27
C HIS A 164 -3.12 9.74 9.57
N GLY A 165 -3.70 10.11 10.68
CA GLY A 165 -3.23 9.70 12.01
C GLY A 165 -3.39 8.22 12.26
N SER A 166 -3.12 7.80 13.49
CA SER A 166 -3.29 6.40 13.89
C SER A 166 -3.57 6.32 15.38
N ASN A 167 -4.35 5.33 15.77
CA ASN A 167 -4.48 4.87 17.14
C ASN A 167 -3.38 3.85 17.51
N GLU A 168 -2.49 3.51 16.55
CA GLU A 168 -1.39 2.54 16.68
C GLU A 168 -0.05 3.21 16.33
N PRO A 169 0.47 4.14 17.17
CA PRO A 169 1.69 4.89 16.88
C PRO A 169 2.93 4.01 16.70
N GLU A 170 2.97 2.83 17.30
CA GLU A 170 4.04 1.84 17.17
C GLU A 170 4.18 1.27 15.76
N THR A 171 3.16 1.41 14.92
CA THR A 171 3.19 0.94 13.52
C THR A 171 3.90 1.90 12.56
N ILE A 172 4.29 3.07 13.05
CA ILE A 172 5.05 4.03 12.25
C ILE A 172 6.44 3.46 11.96
N GLY A 173 6.84 3.55 10.69
CA GLY A 173 8.07 2.90 10.19
C GLY A 173 7.85 1.47 9.69
N GLN A 174 6.62 0.96 9.72
CA GLN A 174 6.29 -0.39 9.27
C GLN A 174 5.44 -0.40 7.99
N ALA A 175 5.43 -1.56 7.30
CA ALA A 175 4.62 -1.79 6.11
C ALA A 175 3.40 -2.64 6.50
N VAL A 176 2.34 -2.01 6.99
CA VAL A 176 1.18 -2.70 7.61
C VAL A 176 -0.17 -2.29 7.02
N SER A 177 -0.25 -1.18 6.31
CA SER A 177 -1.53 -0.65 5.84
C SER A 177 -2.03 -1.29 4.54
N SER A 178 -3.27 -1.01 4.18
CA SER A 178 -3.85 -1.35 2.87
C SER A 178 -3.67 -0.22 1.84
N GLY A 179 -2.55 0.51 1.90
CA GLY A 179 -2.14 1.52 0.93
C GLY A 179 -2.21 2.97 1.45
N CYS A 180 -2.87 3.26 2.56
CA CYS A 180 -2.82 4.58 3.19
C CYS A 180 -1.49 4.81 3.91
N PHE A 181 -1.13 6.07 4.14
CA PHE A 181 0.06 6.47 4.88
C PHE A 181 -0.34 6.86 6.30
N ARG A 182 0.15 6.09 7.28
CA ARG A 182 -0.10 6.30 8.70
C ARG A 182 0.96 7.24 9.29
N MET A 183 0.54 8.12 10.16
CA MET A 183 1.40 8.99 10.98
C MET A 183 0.94 8.92 12.44
N THR A 184 1.78 9.37 13.36
CA THR A 184 1.25 9.65 14.70
C THR A 184 0.23 10.78 14.65
N ASN A 185 -0.64 10.88 15.65
CA ASN A 185 -1.63 11.96 15.73
C ASN A 185 -0.97 13.34 15.84
N GLU A 186 0.18 13.42 16.50
CA GLU A 186 0.96 14.65 16.60
C GLU A 186 1.50 15.07 15.23
N ASP A 187 2.18 14.15 14.53
CA ASP A 187 2.82 14.43 13.24
C ASP A 187 1.80 14.75 12.14
N VAL A 188 0.68 14.01 12.08
CA VAL A 188 -0.36 14.32 11.10
C VAL A 188 -1.04 15.66 11.38
N THR A 189 -1.15 16.06 12.65
CA THR A 189 -1.70 17.37 13.02
C THR A 189 -0.76 18.49 12.57
N ASP A 190 0.54 18.34 12.77
CA ASP A 190 1.54 19.30 12.28
C ASP A 190 1.51 19.39 10.75
N LEU A 191 1.53 18.26 10.05
CA LEU A 191 1.44 18.22 8.58
C LEU A 191 0.13 18.84 8.07
N TYR A 192 -0.99 18.51 8.70
CA TYR A 192 -2.30 19.04 8.38
C TYR A 192 -2.35 20.58 8.46
N ASN A 193 -1.74 21.16 9.45
CA ASN A 193 -1.72 22.63 9.63
C ASN A 193 -0.87 23.34 8.57
N ARG A 194 0.15 22.66 8.03
CA ARG A 194 1.09 23.22 7.03
C ARG A 194 0.63 23.03 5.58
N VAL A 195 -0.08 21.93 5.29
CA VAL A 195 -0.41 21.53 3.92
C VAL A 195 -1.83 21.94 3.57
N PRO A 196 -2.04 22.84 2.59
CA PRO A 196 -3.37 23.25 2.15
C PRO A 196 -4.03 22.19 1.25
N VAL A 197 -5.36 22.29 1.08
CA VAL A 197 -6.07 21.62 -0.01
C VAL A 197 -5.51 22.13 -1.34
N GLY A 198 -5.33 21.23 -2.30
CA GLY A 198 -4.68 21.50 -3.59
C GLY A 198 -3.17 21.26 -3.60
N ALA A 199 -2.52 21.09 -2.45
CA ALA A 199 -1.09 20.79 -2.38
C ALA A 199 -0.74 19.52 -3.17
N THR A 200 0.40 19.54 -3.85
CA THR A 200 0.91 18.39 -4.60
C THR A 200 1.47 17.33 -3.66
N VAL A 201 1.11 16.09 -3.91
CA VAL A 201 1.63 14.90 -3.21
C VAL A 201 2.25 13.95 -4.23
N VAL A 202 3.53 13.70 -4.11
CA VAL A 202 4.30 12.78 -4.95
C VAL A 202 4.59 11.52 -4.16
N VAL A 203 4.13 10.39 -4.65
CA VAL A 203 4.38 9.08 -4.02
C VAL A 203 5.40 8.31 -4.85
N LYS A 204 6.50 7.93 -4.22
CA LYS A 204 7.59 7.12 -4.80
C LYS A 204 7.67 5.78 -4.09
N ASN A 205 7.98 4.74 -4.85
CA ASN A 205 8.25 3.38 -4.36
C ASN A 205 9.74 3.10 -4.35
#